data_15e085a2059f6414c974a9fef6be1680
#
_entry.id   15e085a2059f6414c974a9fef6be1680
#
_cell.length_a   1.000
_cell.length_b   1.000
_cell.length_c   1.000
_cell.angle_alpha   90.00
_cell.angle_beta   90.00
_cell.angle_gamma   90.00
#
_symmetry.space_group_name_H-M   'P 1'
#
loop_
_entity.id
_entity.type
_entity.pdbx_description
1 polymer ?
#
loop_
_entity_poly.entity_id
_entity_poly.type
_entity_poly.pdbx_seq_one_letter_code
_entity_poly.pdbx_strand_id
1 'polypeptide(L)'
;VVVIKDHDDILYFGGKSKQVESKTRVKARVKAQALQEIIETCENVLIMGHSITDVDSLGAGIGIYCAAKNLDKKAQIVINDPTSSVRPLMETFSEAKGYPADMFINSEEALEMVSKDTLVMVVDTNRPSYTECPELLRKTGKIVVFDHHRQSSEIIENPILSYIEPYASSACEMVAEVLQYFNDGVKINATEADCIYAGILIDTNNFMTKTGVRTFEAAAFLKRSGAEVTRVRKMLRNDMACYKARAEAVRHAEVYRGSFAISVCPSENVESPTIVGAQAANELLNIIGIKASFEIGRASCR
;
A
#
# COMPACT_ATOMS: atom_id res chain seq x y z
N VAL A 1 6.99 14.80 22.29
CA VAL A 1 6.83 13.45 22.86
C VAL A 1 5.77 13.54 23.93
N VAL A 2 4.71 12.77 23.81
CA VAL A 2 3.71 12.56 24.85
C VAL A 2 4.02 11.23 25.51
N VAL A 3 4.12 11.22 26.82
CA VAL A 3 4.35 10.02 27.60
C VAL A 3 3.07 9.73 28.39
N ILE A 4 2.48 8.58 28.17
CA ILE A 4 1.32 8.13 28.94
C ILE A 4 1.79 6.94 29.78
N LYS A 5 1.58 7.02 31.08
CA LYS A 5 1.81 5.91 32.02
C LYS A 5 0.47 5.23 32.26
N ASP A 6 0.34 3.98 31.80
CA ASP A 6 -0.81 3.13 32.04
C ASP A 6 -0.38 1.91 32.85
N HIS A 7 -0.75 1.88 34.13
CA HIS A 7 -0.33 0.91 35.14
C HIS A 7 1.20 0.76 35.19
N ASP A 8 1.76 -0.35 34.75
CA ASP A 8 3.20 -0.63 34.76
C ASP A 8 3.89 -0.36 33.41
N ASP A 9 3.12 -0.03 32.37
CA ASP A 9 3.64 0.28 31.05
C ASP A 9 3.75 1.79 30.81
N ILE A 10 4.89 2.18 30.21
CA ILE A 10 5.14 3.56 29.79
C ILE A 10 5.03 3.63 28.26
N LEU A 11 3.99 4.27 27.76
CA LEU A 11 3.76 4.47 26.34
C LEU A 11 4.28 5.85 25.90
N TYR A 12 5.12 5.86 24.88
CA TYR A 12 5.69 7.08 24.30
C TYR A 12 5.00 7.39 22.98
N PHE A 13 4.40 8.58 22.88
CA PHE A 13 3.76 9.07 21.67
C PHE A 13 4.49 10.29 21.12
N GLY A 14 4.84 10.23 19.85
CA GLY A 14 5.55 11.28 19.16
C GLY A 14 7.03 11.37 19.56
N GLY A 15 7.84 11.79 18.66
CA GLY A 15 9.27 11.90 18.76
C GLY A 15 9.94 11.35 17.51
N LYS A 16 11.05 11.97 17.08
CA LYS A 16 11.90 11.42 16.03
C LYS A 16 12.75 10.30 16.65
N SER A 17 12.26 9.07 16.68
CA SER A 17 13.15 7.95 16.98
C SER A 17 14.08 7.75 15.79
N LYS A 18 15.39 7.86 16.01
CA LYS A 18 16.36 7.36 15.04
C LYS A 18 16.18 5.85 14.94
N GLN A 19 15.75 5.40 13.78
CA GLN A 19 15.64 3.99 13.47
C GLN A 19 17.01 3.33 13.61
N VAL A 20 17.12 2.30 14.43
CA VAL A 20 18.35 1.53 14.55
C VAL A 20 18.35 0.50 13.41
N GLU A 21 19.00 0.84 12.31
CA GLU A 21 19.03 0.09 11.04
C GLU A 21 19.30 -1.42 11.19
N SER A 22 20.18 -1.81 12.11
CA SER A 22 20.52 -3.22 12.33
C SER A 22 19.35 -4.07 12.84
N LYS A 23 18.42 -3.48 13.64
CA LYS A 23 17.26 -4.20 14.17
C LYS A 23 16.18 -4.46 13.14
N THR A 24 16.05 -3.58 12.13
CA THR A 24 15.02 -3.73 11.10
C THR A 24 15.32 -4.86 10.14
N ARG A 25 16.55 -5.02 9.68
CA ARG A 25 16.97 -6.15 8.82
C ARG A 25 16.78 -7.50 9.49
N VAL A 26 17.09 -7.61 10.79
CA VAL A 26 16.84 -8.84 11.55
C VAL A 26 15.34 -9.12 11.62
N LYS A 27 14.52 -8.11 11.89
CA LYS A 27 13.05 -8.26 11.90
C LYS A 27 12.54 -8.73 10.53
N ALA A 28 12.94 -8.08 9.43
CA ALA A 28 12.51 -8.45 8.08
C ALA A 28 12.88 -9.92 7.77
N ARG A 29 14.09 -10.35 8.12
CA ARG A 29 14.52 -11.74 7.94
C ARG A 29 13.68 -12.74 8.76
N VAL A 30 13.40 -12.45 10.01
CA VAL A 30 12.55 -13.31 10.86
C VAL A 30 11.13 -13.36 10.31
N LYS A 31 10.58 -12.21 9.86
CA LYS A 31 9.24 -12.15 9.26
C LYS A 31 9.19 -12.89 7.92
N ALA A 32 10.25 -12.81 7.11
CA ALA A 32 10.36 -13.55 5.86
C ALA A 32 10.31 -15.06 6.10
N GLN A 33 11.10 -15.57 7.04
CA GLN A 33 11.12 -16.98 7.36
C GLN A 33 9.76 -17.45 7.93
N ALA A 34 9.16 -16.70 8.86
CA ALA A 34 7.85 -17.02 9.41
C ALA A 34 6.76 -17.02 8.33
N LEU A 35 6.76 -16.02 7.44
CA LEU A 35 5.81 -15.96 6.33
C LEU A 35 5.98 -17.13 5.37
N GLN A 36 7.23 -17.52 5.07
CA GLN A 36 7.51 -18.67 4.22
C GLN A 36 6.93 -19.96 4.82
N GLU A 37 7.21 -20.25 6.08
CA GLU A 37 6.69 -21.43 6.78
C GLU A 37 5.15 -21.46 6.80
N ILE A 38 4.52 -20.29 7.00
CA ILE A 38 3.06 -20.16 6.96
C ILE A 38 2.52 -20.48 5.56
N ILE A 39 3.09 -19.89 4.50
CA ILE A 39 2.63 -20.13 3.12
C ILE A 39 2.83 -21.59 2.72
N GLU A 40 3.94 -22.23 3.09
CA GLU A 40 4.20 -23.65 2.81
C GLU A 40 3.13 -24.56 3.39
N THR A 41 2.57 -24.23 4.55
CA THR A 41 1.54 -25.03 5.23
C THR A 41 0.11 -24.73 4.79
N CYS A 42 -0.10 -23.76 3.92
CA CYS A 42 -1.41 -23.39 3.42
C CYS A 42 -1.75 -24.06 2.08
N GLU A 43 -3.03 -24.20 1.79
CA GLU A 43 -3.52 -24.73 0.52
C GLU A 43 -3.40 -23.66 -0.58
N ASN A 44 -3.88 -22.44 -0.28
CA ASN A 44 -3.87 -21.30 -1.17
C ASN A 44 -3.73 -19.98 -0.36
N VAL A 45 -3.49 -18.88 -1.06
CA VAL A 45 -3.31 -17.56 -0.47
C VAL A 45 -4.30 -16.58 -1.09
N LEU A 46 -5.15 -15.97 -0.27
CA LEU A 46 -5.98 -14.83 -0.65
C LEU A 46 -5.36 -13.55 -0.09
N ILE A 47 -5.09 -12.60 -0.96
CA ILE A 47 -4.39 -11.36 -0.62
C ILE A 47 -5.38 -10.21 -0.77
N MET A 48 -5.51 -9.38 0.25
CA MET A 48 -6.36 -8.19 0.19
C MET A 48 -5.70 -7.00 0.86
N GLY A 49 -6.01 -5.82 0.38
CA GLY A 49 -5.64 -4.57 1.03
C GLY A 49 -6.86 -3.85 1.60
N HIS A 50 -6.79 -2.52 1.59
CA HIS A 50 -7.94 -1.70 2.00
C HIS A 50 -8.94 -1.51 0.83
N SER A 51 -10.21 -1.26 1.18
CA SER A 51 -11.37 -1.22 0.25
C SER A 51 -11.30 -0.12 -0.82
N ILE A 52 -10.52 0.94 -0.60
CA ILE A 52 -10.22 1.95 -1.62
C ILE A 52 -8.80 1.66 -2.10
N THR A 53 -8.64 0.57 -2.86
CA THR A 53 -7.32 0.10 -3.27
C THR A 53 -6.51 1.20 -3.93
N ASP A 54 -5.32 1.44 -3.41
CA ASP A 54 -4.32 2.35 -3.98
C ASP A 54 -3.10 1.59 -4.52
N VAL A 55 -2.11 2.34 -4.97
CA VAL A 55 -0.92 1.78 -5.63
C VAL A 55 -0.01 1.05 -4.65
N ASP A 56 0.05 1.47 -3.37
CA ASP A 56 0.87 0.79 -2.36
C ASP A 56 0.25 -0.54 -1.97
N SER A 57 -1.06 -0.56 -1.73
CA SER A 57 -1.82 -1.76 -1.43
C SER A 57 -1.71 -2.80 -2.55
N LEU A 58 -1.90 -2.38 -3.83
CA LEU A 58 -1.73 -3.28 -4.98
C LEU A 58 -0.30 -3.80 -5.08
N GLY A 59 0.70 -2.91 -5.02
CA GLY A 59 2.11 -3.28 -5.14
C GLY A 59 2.57 -4.24 -4.05
N ALA A 60 2.15 -4.02 -2.80
CA ALA A 60 2.38 -4.94 -1.70
C ALA A 60 1.71 -6.31 -1.95
N GLY A 61 0.47 -6.30 -2.44
CA GLY A 61 -0.25 -7.52 -2.83
C GLY A 61 0.47 -8.30 -3.93
N ILE A 62 0.99 -7.63 -4.96
CA ILE A 62 1.81 -8.26 -6.01
C ILE A 62 3.08 -8.88 -5.43
N GLY A 63 3.74 -8.21 -4.49
CA GLY A 63 4.93 -8.79 -3.84
C GLY A 63 4.63 -10.08 -3.08
N ILE A 64 3.51 -10.13 -2.35
CA ILE A 64 3.06 -11.35 -1.66
C ILE A 64 2.63 -12.45 -2.67
N TYR A 65 1.97 -12.05 -3.75
CA TYR A 65 1.67 -12.97 -4.85
C TYR A 65 2.95 -13.63 -5.40
N CYS A 66 4.02 -12.85 -5.60
CA CYS A 66 5.31 -13.39 -6.03
C CYS A 66 5.91 -14.36 -5.00
N ALA A 67 5.79 -14.06 -3.70
CA ALA A 67 6.24 -14.95 -2.63
C ALA A 67 5.50 -16.30 -2.66
N ALA A 68 4.17 -16.27 -2.78
CA ALA A 68 3.35 -17.48 -2.87
C ALA A 68 3.66 -18.30 -4.13
N LYS A 69 3.76 -17.64 -5.29
CA LYS A 69 4.13 -18.25 -6.57
C LYS A 69 5.52 -18.91 -6.52
N ASN A 70 6.48 -18.32 -5.82
CA ASN A 70 7.82 -18.90 -5.67
C ASN A 70 7.84 -20.19 -4.83
N LEU A 71 6.78 -20.45 -4.08
CA LEU A 71 6.53 -21.69 -3.33
C LEU A 71 5.51 -22.60 -4.02
N ASP A 72 5.24 -22.39 -5.31
CA ASP A 72 4.25 -23.13 -6.11
C ASP A 72 2.84 -23.16 -5.47
N LYS A 73 2.48 -22.10 -4.70
CA LYS A 73 1.16 -21.94 -4.12
C LYS A 73 0.26 -21.08 -5.01
N LYS A 74 -1.01 -21.50 -5.12
CA LYS A 74 -2.03 -20.69 -5.77
C LYS A 74 -2.29 -19.45 -4.93
N ALA A 75 -2.26 -18.28 -5.55
CA ALA A 75 -2.53 -17.02 -4.89
C ALA A 75 -3.43 -16.14 -5.77
N GLN A 76 -4.36 -15.43 -5.13
CA GLN A 76 -5.23 -14.46 -5.79
C GLN A 76 -5.29 -13.17 -4.97
N ILE A 77 -5.48 -12.06 -5.66
CA ILE A 77 -5.60 -10.72 -5.07
C ILE A 77 -7.07 -10.31 -5.18
N VAL A 78 -7.67 -10.00 -4.03
CA VAL A 78 -9.08 -9.61 -3.93
C VAL A 78 -9.21 -8.11 -4.13
N ILE A 79 -9.91 -7.71 -5.19
CA ILE A 79 -10.19 -6.30 -5.53
C ILE A 79 -11.58 -6.25 -6.16
N ASN A 80 -12.50 -5.45 -5.59
CA ASN A 80 -13.85 -5.29 -6.14
C ASN A 80 -13.88 -4.17 -7.19
N ASP A 81 -13.52 -2.95 -6.79
CA ASP A 81 -13.62 -1.75 -7.62
C ASP A 81 -12.24 -1.07 -7.75
N PRO A 82 -11.42 -1.45 -8.75
CA PRO A 82 -10.10 -0.86 -8.91
C PRO A 82 -10.21 0.64 -9.23
N THR A 83 -9.49 1.46 -8.46
CA THR A 83 -9.42 2.90 -8.67
C THR A 83 -8.71 3.24 -9.99
N SER A 84 -8.93 4.45 -10.51
CA SER A 84 -8.27 4.93 -11.73
C SER A 84 -6.74 4.94 -11.64
N SER A 85 -6.18 5.05 -10.44
CA SER A 85 -4.73 5.00 -10.22
C SER A 85 -4.17 3.57 -10.26
N VAL A 86 -4.97 2.56 -9.93
CA VAL A 86 -4.57 1.15 -9.85
C VAL A 86 -4.79 0.41 -11.17
N ARG A 87 -5.85 0.75 -11.89
CA ARG A 87 -6.26 0.08 -13.14
C ARG A 87 -5.14 -0.05 -14.18
N PRO A 88 -4.34 1.01 -14.48
CA PRO A 88 -3.25 0.89 -15.45
C PRO A 88 -2.15 -0.10 -15.04
N LEU A 89 -1.94 -0.28 -13.74
CA LEU A 89 -1.00 -1.27 -13.21
C LEU A 89 -1.58 -2.68 -13.32
N MET A 90 -2.85 -2.89 -12.95
CA MET A 90 -3.54 -4.18 -13.08
C MET A 90 -3.55 -4.68 -14.53
N GLU A 91 -3.79 -3.82 -15.51
CA GLU A 91 -3.78 -4.16 -16.94
C GLU A 91 -2.42 -4.68 -17.44
N THR A 92 -1.36 -4.45 -16.68
CA THR A 92 -0.05 -5.04 -17.01
C THR A 92 0.04 -6.54 -16.70
N PHE A 93 -0.86 -7.07 -15.87
CA PHE A 93 -0.92 -8.48 -15.49
C PHE A 93 -2.00 -9.18 -16.32
N SER A 94 -1.64 -9.66 -17.49
CA SER A 94 -2.56 -10.30 -18.42
C SER A 94 -2.11 -11.71 -18.77
N GLU A 95 -3.04 -12.55 -19.25
CA GLU A 95 -2.73 -13.90 -19.74
C GLU A 95 -1.68 -13.89 -20.85
N ALA A 96 -1.69 -12.89 -21.72
CA ALA A 96 -0.69 -12.71 -22.76
C ALA A 96 0.74 -12.54 -22.21
N LYS A 97 0.88 -12.16 -20.95
CA LYS A 97 2.14 -12.04 -20.22
C LYS A 97 2.41 -13.19 -19.25
N GLY A 98 1.57 -14.24 -19.30
CA GLY A 98 1.74 -15.45 -18.49
C GLY A 98 1.15 -15.39 -17.08
N TYR A 99 0.23 -14.46 -16.81
CA TYR A 99 -0.51 -14.43 -15.56
C TYR A 99 -1.86 -15.15 -15.70
N PRO A 100 -2.34 -15.84 -14.67
CA PRO A 100 -3.64 -16.51 -14.72
C PRO A 100 -4.78 -15.48 -14.80
N ALA A 101 -5.87 -15.83 -15.49
CA ALA A 101 -7.05 -14.98 -15.63
C ALA A 101 -7.70 -14.66 -14.27
N ASP A 102 -7.59 -15.60 -13.32
CA ASP A 102 -8.09 -15.49 -11.96
C ASP A 102 -7.06 -14.94 -10.96
N MET A 103 -6.05 -14.20 -11.43
CA MET A 103 -5.10 -13.52 -10.55
C MET A 103 -5.77 -12.45 -9.66
N PHE A 104 -6.72 -11.71 -10.26
CA PHE A 104 -7.56 -10.75 -9.56
C PHE A 104 -8.98 -11.27 -9.50
N ILE A 105 -9.55 -11.30 -8.32
CA ILE A 105 -10.90 -11.80 -8.05
C ILE A 105 -11.68 -10.79 -7.20
N ASN A 106 -13.00 -10.89 -7.23
CA ASN A 106 -13.85 -10.10 -6.36
C ASN A 106 -14.10 -10.80 -5.00
N SER A 107 -14.79 -10.11 -4.08
CA SER A 107 -15.09 -10.64 -2.75
C SER A 107 -16.00 -11.87 -2.79
N GLU A 108 -16.95 -11.97 -3.72
CA GLU A 108 -17.85 -13.10 -3.85
C GLU A 108 -17.06 -14.36 -4.23
N GLU A 109 -16.22 -14.27 -5.25
CA GLU A 109 -15.33 -15.34 -5.68
C GLU A 109 -14.37 -15.77 -4.56
N ALA A 110 -13.81 -14.81 -3.82
CA ALA A 110 -12.92 -15.08 -2.69
C ALA A 110 -13.63 -15.83 -1.55
N LEU A 111 -14.88 -15.47 -1.26
CA LEU A 111 -15.71 -16.13 -0.23
C LEU A 111 -16.13 -17.55 -0.61
N GLU A 112 -16.24 -17.84 -1.91
CA GLU A 112 -16.49 -19.20 -2.40
C GLU A 112 -15.25 -20.10 -2.30
N MET A 113 -14.06 -19.50 -2.45
CA MET A 113 -12.78 -20.22 -2.49
C MET A 113 -12.14 -20.42 -1.11
N VAL A 114 -12.47 -19.58 -0.13
CA VAL A 114 -11.85 -19.62 1.19
C VAL A 114 -12.17 -20.91 1.95
N SER A 115 -11.13 -21.56 2.46
CA SER A 115 -11.22 -22.73 3.34
C SER A 115 -10.54 -22.45 4.69
N LYS A 116 -10.58 -23.41 5.61
CA LYS A 116 -9.83 -23.33 6.88
C LYS A 116 -8.31 -23.35 6.67
N ASP A 117 -7.86 -23.88 5.54
CA ASP A 117 -6.46 -24.00 5.17
C ASP A 117 -5.98 -22.88 4.24
N THR A 118 -6.87 -21.96 3.89
CA THR A 118 -6.55 -20.75 3.15
C THR A 118 -5.83 -19.74 4.05
N LEU A 119 -4.70 -19.20 3.60
CA LEU A 119 -4.08 -18.04 4.19
C LEU A 119 -4.75 -16.76 3.67
N VAL A 120 -5.25 -15.93 4.57
CA VAL A 120 -5.67 -14.55 4.24
C VAL A 120 -4.53 -13.60 4.61
N MET A 121 -3.91 -13.03 3.59
CA MET A 121 -2.86 -12.03 3.73
C MET A 121 -3.45 -10.63 3.58
N VAL A 122 -3.37 -9.83 4.63
CA VAL A 122 -3.80 -8.42 4.62
C VAL A 122 -2.58 -7.53 4.50
N VAL A 123 -2.59 -6.66 3.51
CA VAL A 123 -1.52 -5.68 3.26
C VAL A 123 -2.07 -4.26 3.34
N ASP A 124 -1.24 -3.35 3.82
CA ASP A 124 -1.49 -1.91 3.81
C ASP A 124 -2.72 -1.46 4.61
N THR A 125 -3.20 -2.30 5.50
CA THR A 125 -4.20 -1.95 6.52
C THR A 125 -4.15 -2.92 7.68
N ASN A 126 -4.45 -2.44 8.88
CA ASN A 126 -4.59 -3.30 10.07
C ASN A 126 -6.01 -3.23 10.68
N ARG A 127 -6.95 -2.57 9.99
CA ARG A 127 -8.33 -2.38 10.45
C ARG A 127 -9.30 -3.27 9.68
N PRO A 128 -10.07 -4.14 10.38
CA PRO A 128 -11.04 -5.02 9.73
C PRO A 128 -12.04 -4.30 8.82
N SER A 129 -12.63 -3.20 9.28
CA SER A 129 -13.64 -2.45 8.53
C SER A 129 -13.11 -1.76 7.27
N TYR A 130 -11.80 -1.62 7.16
CA TYR A 130 -11.13 -1.00 6.00
C TYR A 130 -10.64 -2.01 4.98
N THR A 131 -10.65 -3.32 5.29
CA THR A 131 -10.23 -4.36 4.35
C THR A 131 -11.19 -4.49 3.17
N GLU A 132 -10.67 -4.96 2.04
CA GLU A 132 -11.45 -5.17 0.81
C GLU A 132 -12.62 -6.14 1.00
N CYS A 133 -12.44 -7.19 1.80
CA CYS A 133 -13.45 -8.18 2.16
C CYS A 133 -13.35 -8.56 3.65
N PRO A 134 -14.01 -7.80 4.56
CA PRO A 134 -13.95 -8.08 6.01
C PRO A 134 -14.45 -9.46 6.41
N GLU A 135 -15.34 -10.05 5.62
CA GLU A 135 -15.92 -11.37 5.87
C GLU A 135 -14.88 -12.50 5.80
N LEU A 136 -13.84 -12.35 4.98
CA LEU A 136 -12.74 -13.33 4.87
C LEU A 136 -12.02 -13.52 6.20
N LEU A 137 -11.90 -12.47 7.02
CA LEU A 137 -11.24 -12.52 8.32
C LEU A 137 -11.95 -13.46 9.32
N ARG A 138 -13.20 -13.82 9.05
CA ARG A 138 -14.00 -14.72 9.89
C ARG A 138 -14.06 -16.16 9.35
N LYS A 139 -13.55 -16.38 8.14
CA LYS A 139 -13.66 -17.68 7.44
C LYS A 139 -12.46 -18.58 7.66
N THR A 140 -11.31 -18.00 8.03
CA THR A 140 -10.07 -18.75 8.29
C THR A 140 -9.44 -18.29 9.62
N GLY A 141 -8.68 -19.18 10.27
CA GLY A 141 -7.81 -18.83 11.39
C GLY A 141 -6.38 -18.44 10.97
N LYS A 142 -6.07 -18.52 9.67
CA LYS A 142 -4.74 -18.24 9.14
C LYS A 142 -4.69 -16.83 8.54
N ILE A 143 -4.52 -15.82 9.39
CA ILE A 143 -4.48 -14.41 8.98
C ILE A 143 -3.06 -13.86 9.23
N VAL A 144 -2.50 -13.20 8.21
CA VAL A 144 -1.23 -12.48 8.31
C VAL A 144 -1.48 -11.01 7.94
N VAL A 145 -0.88 -10.08 8.69
CA VAL A 145 -1.05 -8.64 8.48
C VAL A 145 0.31 -7.97 8.30
N PHE A 146 0.48 -7.26 7.18
CA PHE A 146 1.65 -6.39 6.91
C PHE A 146 1.16 -4.97 6.65
N ASP A 147 1.53 -4.03 7.53
CA ASP A 147 1.02 -2.66 7.45
C ASP A 147 2.02 -1.65 8.02
N HIS A 148 2.05 -0.47 7.43
CA HIS A 148 2.87 0.66 7.89
C HIS A 148 2.06 1.75 8.60
N HIS A 149 0.74 1.56 8.71
CA HIS A 149 -0.12 2.50 9.42
C HIS A 149 -0.05 2.32 10.94
N ARG A 150 -0.31 3.39 11.66
CA ARG A 150 -0.44 3.31 13.12
C ARG A 150 -1.69 2.54 13.50
N GLN A 151 -1.55 1.68 14.49
CA GLN A 151 -2.68 0.97 15.04
C GLN A 151 -3.67 1.94 15.71
N SER A 152 -4.94 1.65 15.56
CA SER A 152 -6.06 2.34 16.21
C SER A 152 -6.71 1.43 17.25
N SER A 153 -7.85 1.84 17.79
CA SER A 153 -8.68 0.98 18.68
C SER A 153 -9.29 -0.22 17.93
N GLU A 154 -9.45 -0.11 16.62
CA GLU A 154 -9.93 -1.18 15.76
C GLU A 154 -8.71 -1.85 15.09
N ILE A 155 -8.48 -3.13 15.40
CA ILE A 155 -7.38 -3.92 14.85
C ILE A 155 -7.88 -5.30 14.44
N ILE A 156 -7.20 -5.93 13.48
CA ILE A 156 -7.41 -7.34 13.13
C ILE A 156 -6.93 -8.19 14.31
N GLU A 157 -7.85 -8.93 14.91
CA GLU A 157 -7.60 -9.74 16.09
C GLU A 157 -6.94 -11.08 15.74
N ASN A 158 -6.02 -11.53 16.61
CA ASN A 158 -5.39 -12.85 16.57
C ASN A 158 -4.78 -13.26 15.21
N PRO A 159 -4.06 -12.38 14.50
CA PRO A 159 -3.31 -12.81 13.33
C PRO A 159 -2.20 -13.77 13.74
N ILE A 160 -1.95 -14.82 12.95
CA ILE A 160 -0.86 -15.78 13.20
C ILE A 160 0.51 -15.14 12.97
N LEU A 161 0.57 -14.08 12.17
CA LEU A 161 1.73 -13.22 12.00
C LEU A 161 1.27 -11.79 11.79
N SER A 162 1.85 -10.87 12.57
CA SER A 162 1.64 -9.43 12.40
C SER A 162 2.99 -8.74 12.22
N TYR A 163 3.09 -7.90 11.19
CA TYR A 163 4.24 -7.05 10.92
C TYR A 163 3.76 -5.63 10.69
N ILE A 164 3.73 -4.84 11.77
CA ILE A 164 3.29 -3.44 11.76
C ILE A 164 4.52 -2.58 12.01
N GLU A 165 4.85 -1.72 11.03
CA GLU A 165 6.04 -0.84 11.08
C GLU A 165 5.68 0.62 10.70
N PRO A 166 5.18 1.43 11.64
CA PRO A 166 4.74 2.81 11.35
C PRO A 166 5.85 3.77 10.88
N TYR A 167 7.09 3.30 10.85
CA TYR A 167 8.24 4.05 10.37
C TYR A 167 8.69 3.61 8.97
N ALA A 168 8.10 2.57 8.41
CA ALA A 168 8.28 2.23 7.00
C ALA A 168 7.61 3.29 6.12
N SER A 169 8.16 3.54 4.96
CA SER A 169 7.62 4.53 4.03
C SER A 169 6.32 4.06 3.39
N SER A 170 6.18 2.75 3.20
CA SER A 170 5.08 2.10 2.50
C SER A 170 5.01 0.60 2.82
N ALA A 171 3.88 -0.04 2.58
CA ALA A 171 3.76 -1.49 2.65
C ALA A 171 4.63 -2.18 1.58
N CYS A 172 4.79 -1.56 0.41
CA CYS A 172 5.70 -2.02 -0.64
C CYS A 172 7.17 -2.06 -0.19
N GLU A 173 7.63 -1.07 0.61
CA GLU A 173 8.96 -1.10 1.22
C GLU A 173 9.14 -2.36 2.08
N MET A 174 8.18 -2.60 2.98
CA MET A 174 8.21 -3.74 3.90
C MET A 174 8.20 -5.08 3.17
N VAL A 175 7.35 -5.20 2.15
CA VAL A 175 7.28 -6.41 1.32
C VAL A 175 8.57 -6.60 0.54
N ALA A 176 9.12 -5.56 -0.10
CA ALA A 176 10.39 -5.63 -0.83
C ALA A 176 11.56 -6.05 0.09
N GLU A 177 11.58 -5.59 1.34
CA GLU A 177 12.57 -6.07 2.33
C GLU A 177 12.42 -7.57 2.64
N VAL A 178 11.19 -8.02 2.87
CA VAL A 178 10.90 -9.43 3.18
C VAL A 178 11.28 -10.34 2.01
N LEU A 179 10.96 -9.95 0.78
CA LEU A 179 11.26 -10.73 -0.43
C LEU A 179 12.77 -11.00 -0.63
N GLN A 180 13.63 -10.13 -0.13
CA GLN A 180 15.10 -10.33 -0.19
C GLN A 180 15.59 -11.49 0.67
N TYR A 181 14.84 -11.84 1.73
CA TYR A 181 15.20 -12.91 2.68
C TYR A 181 14.30 -14.15 2.56
N PHE A 182 13.36 -14.12 1.62
CA PHE A 182 12.41 -15.19 1.41
C PHE A 182 13.02 -16.23 0.47
N ASN A 183 13.15 -17.49 0.92
CA ASN A 183 13.62 -18.62 0.11
C ASN A 183 14.88 -18.29 -0.75
N ASP A 184 15.94 -17.76 -0.11
CA ASP A 184 17.18 -17.30 -0.77
C ASP A 184 16.99 -16.21 -1.85
N GLY A 185 15.86 -15.49 -1.79
CA GLY A 185 15.47 -14.40 -2.67
C GLY A 185 14.42 -14.79 -3.71
N VAL A 186 13.27 -14.14 -3.65
CA VAL A 186 12.18 -14.35 -4.61
C VAL A 186 12.56 -13.82 -5.99
N LYS A 187 12.33 -14.62 -7.02
CA LYS A 187 12.47 -14.17 -8.41
C LYS A 187 11.26 -13.29 -8.77
N ILE A 188 11.52 -12.02 -9.00
CA ILE A 188 10.55 -11.02 -9.43
C ILE A 188 10.89 -10.60 -10.85
N ASN A 189 9.91 -10.57 -11.74
CA ASN A 189 10.12 -10.04 -13.08
C ASN A 189 9.95 -8.50 -13.13
N ALA A 190 10.27 -7.90 -14.27
CA ALA A 190 10.27 -6.45 -14.43
C ALA A 190 8.87 -5.82 -14.20
N THR A 191 7.78 -6.49 -14.59
CA THR A 191 6.40 -6.00 -14.40
C THR A 191 6.01 -6.01 -12.92
N GLU A 192 6.34 -7.08 -12.21
CA GLU A 192 6.12 -7.23 -10.78
C GLU A 192 6.94 -6.19 -9.99
N ALA A 193 8.23 -6.04 -10.35
CA ALA A 193 9.12 -5.05 -9.75
C ALA A 193 8.63 -3.61 -9.99
N ASP A 194 8.10 -3.29 -11.17
CA ASP A 194 7.52 -1.98 -11.47
C ASP A 194 6.33 -1.67 -10.57
N CYS A 195 5.45 -2.65 -10.34
CA CYS A 195 4.26 -2.46 -9.53
C CYS A 195 4.62 -2.18 -8.06
N ILE A 196 5.53 -2.96 -7.48
CA ILE A 196 6.01 -2.74 -6.10
C ILE A 196 6.75 -1.40 -5.99
N TYR A 197 7.56 -1.06 -6.99
CA TYR A 197 8.27 0.22 -7.03
C TYR A 197 7.31 1.41 -7.14
N ALA A 198 6.20 1.26 -7.86
CA ALA A 198 5.17 2.28 -7.99
C ALA A 198 4.54 2.63 -6.64
N GLY A 199 4.26 1.66 -5.76
CA GLY A 199 3.76 1.89 -4.41
C GLY A 199 4.73 2.75 -3.59
N ILE A 200 6.01 2.39 -3.57
CA ILE A 200 7.04 3.20 -2.88
C ILE A 200 7.06 4.63 -3.42
N LEU A 201 6.98 4.82 -4.75
CA LEU A 201 7.00 6.15 -5.36
C LEU A 201 5.83 7.03 -4.93
N ILE A 202 4.61 6.46 -4.90
CA ILE A 202 3.40 7.20 -4.53
C ILE A 202 3.44 7.61 -3.07
N ASP A 203 3.70 6.68 -2.15
CA ASP A 203 3.68 6.93 -0.71
C ASP A 203 4.78 7.86 -0.22
N THR A 204 5.89 7.88 -0.95
CA THR A 204 7.01 8.78 -0.65
C THR A 204 6.96 10.10 -1.42
N ASN A 205 5.91 10.34 -2.20
CA ASN A 205 5.85 11.47 -3.12
C ASN A 205 7.14 11.60 -3.94
N ASN A 206 7.49 10.54 -4.69
CA ASN A 206 8.73 10.45 -5.48
C ASN A 206 10.01 10.61 -4.63
N PHE A 207 10.08 9.96 -3.49
CA PHE A 207 11.19 10.01 -2.52
C PHE A 207 11.40 11.37 -1.86
N MET A 208 10.42 12.27 -1.89
CA MET A 208 10.52 13.58 -1.24
C MET A 208 10.11 13.54 0.24
N THR A 209 9.24 12.63 0.63
CA THR A 209 8.70 12.52 1.99
C THR A 209 8.79 11.10 2.54
N LYS A 210 8.82 10.96 3.87
CA LYS A 210 8.83 9.67 4.59
C LYS A 210 9.95 8.69 4.18
N THR A 211 10.99 9.13 3.50
CA THR A 211 12.09 8.27 3.02
C THR A 211 13.16 8.06 4.08
N GLY A 212 13.66 6.84 4.14
CA GLY A 212 14.81 6.44 4.94
C GLY A 212 15.77 5.56 4.12
N VAL A 213 16.85 5.11 4.75
CA VAL A 213 17.81 4.19 4.10
C VAL A 213 17.11 2.93 3.61
N ARG A 214 16.18 2.38 4.39
CA ARG A 214 15.36 1.20 4.02
C ARG A 214 14.62 1.41 2.70
N THR A 215 14.02 2.59 2.51
CA THR A 215 13.28 2.94 1.29
C THR A 215 14.19 2.88 0.06
N PHE A 216 15.40 3.43 0.16
CA PHE A 216 16.38 3.38 -0.94
C PHE A 216 16.93 1.98 -1.17
N GLU A 217 17.13 1.18 -0.12
CA GLU A 217 17.55 -0.23 -0.24
C GLU A 217 16.47 -1.08 -0.93
N ALA A 218 15.19 -0.91 -0.56
CA ALA A 218 14.07 -1.56 -1.23
C ALA A 218 13.98 -1.14 -2.70
N ALA A 219 14.08 0.17 -2.98
CA ALA A 219 14.09 0.69 -4.35
C ALA A 219 15.27 0.14 -5.17
N ALA A 220 16.48 0.03 -4.57
CA ALA A 220 17.63 -0.54 -5.23
C ALA A 220 17.47 -2.04 -5.51
N PHE A 221 16.84 -2.80 -4.61
CA PHE A 221 16.47 -4.19 -4.83
C PHE A 221 15.52 -4.33 -6.02
N LEU A 222 14.44 -3.56 -6.05
CA LEU A 222 13.46 -3.58 -7.14
C LEU A 222 14.09 -3.14 -8.47
N LYS A 223 15.00 -2.17 -8.45
CA LYS A 223 15.75 -1.76 -9.64
C LYS A 223 16.64 -2.89 -10.19
N ARG A 224 17.31 -3.64 -9.33
CA ARG A 224 18.06 -4.83 -9.72
C ARG A 224 17.16 -5.94 -10.27
N SER A 225 15.93 -6.04 -9.78
CA SER A 225 14.90 -6.97 -10.28
C SER A 225 14.26 -6.54 -11.60
N GLY A 226 14.65 -5.38 -12.15
CA GLY A 226 14.18 -4.90 -13.45
C GLY A 226 13.18 -3.77 -13.44
N ALA A 227 12.88 -3.19 -12.28
CA ALA A 227 12.02 -2.02 -12.21
C ALA A 227 12.61 -0.86 -13.02
N GLU A 228 11.75 -0.16 -13.80
CA GLU A 228 12.16 0.95 -14.65
C GLU A 228 11.33 2.21 -14.35
N VAL A 229 12.00 3.20 -13.75
CA VAL A 229 11.36 4.45 -13.29
C VAL A 229 10.55 5.14 -14.38
N THR A 230 11.08 5.17 -15.61
CA THR A 230 10.39 5.79 -16.76
C THR A 230 9.11 5.04 -17.12
N ARG A 231 9.13 3.71 -17.04
CA ARG A 231 7.97 2.85 -17.30
C ARG A 231 6.92 3.04 -16.22
N VAL A 232 7.33 3.01 -14.95
CA VAL A 232 6.43 3.28 -13.81
C VAL A 232 5.78 4.66 -13.91
N ARG A 233 6.57 5.70 -14.16
CA ARG A 233 6.03 7.07 -14.32
C ARG A 233 5.06 7.20 -15.49
N LYS A 234 5.21 6.41 -16.56
CA LYS A 234 4.24 6.39 -17.67
C LYS A 234 2.91 5.78 -17.25
N MET A 235 2.92 4.72 -16.45
CA MET A 235 1.72 4.06 -15.92
C MET A 235 0.96 4.93 -14.92
N LEU A 236 1.68 5.74 -14.13
CA LEU A 236 1.11 6.63 -13.12
C LEU A 236 0.70 8.01 -13.66
N ARG A 237 0.62 8.19 -14.98
CA ARG A 237 0.16 9.46 -15.58
C ARG A 237 -1.33 9.65 -15.36
N ASN A 238 -1.68 10.86 -14.96
CA ASN A 238 -3.08 11.28 -14.92
C ASN A 238 -3.63 11.50 -16.35
N ASP A 239 -4.91 11.24 -16.51
CA ASP A 239 -5.64 11.67 -17.69
C ASP A 239 -5.77 13.21 -17.74
N MET A 240 -6.21 13.74 -18.90
CA MET A 240 -6.32 15.17 -19.11
C MET A 240 -7.39 15.82 -18.22
N ALA A 241 -8.47 15.09 -17.88
CA ALA A 241 -9.55 15.63 -17.04
C ALA A 241 -9.06 15.79 -15.59
N CYS A 242 -8.44 14.77 -15.03
CA CYS A 242 -7.82 14.82 -13.69
C CYS A 242 -6.73 15.90 -13.62
N TYR A 243 -5.89 16.02 -14.66
CA TYR A 243 -4.84 17.03 -14.71
C TYR A 243 -5.43 18.45 -14.71
N LYS A 244 -6.45 18.71 -15.53
CA LYS A 244 -7.12 20.02 -15.58
C LYS A 244 -7.83 20.37 -14.27
N ALA A 245 -8.56 19.40 -13.68
CA ALA A 245 -9.24 19.60 -12.40
C ALA A 245 -8.26 19.98 -11.28
N ARG A 246 -7.13 19.28 -11.22
CA ARG A 246 -6.05 19.59 -10.26
C ARG A 246 -5.45 20.98 -10.49
N ALA A 247 -5.13 21.31 -11.74
CA ALA A 247 -4.60 22.62 -12.10
C ALA A 247 -5.58 23.75 -11.75
N GLU A 248 -6.88 23.53 -11.95
CA GLU A 248 -7.93 24.48 -11.61
C GLU A 248 -8.05 24.65 -10.08
N ALA A 249 -7.99 23.56 -9.30
CA ALA A 249 -7.96 23.61 -7.86
C ALA A 249 -6.77 24.44 -7.34
N VAL A 250 -5.56 24.16 -7.85
CA VAL A 250 -4.36 24.92 -7.47
C VAL A 250 -4.44 26.37 -7.87
N ARG A 251 -4.96 26.68 -9.06
CA ARG A 251 -5.14 28.05 -9.57
C ARG A 251 -6.05 28.91 -8.69
N HIS A 252 -7.12 28.32 -8.17
CA HIS A 252 -8.10 29.02 -7.33
C HIS A 252 -7.84 28.89 -5.83
N ALA A 253 -6.67 28.38 -5.45
CA ALA A 253 -6.32 28.30 -4.06
C ALA A 253 -6.13 29.69 -3.44
N GLU A 254 -6.75 29.90 -2.28
CA GLU A 254 -6.60 31.12 -1.48
C GLU A 254 -5.62 30.90 -0.35
N VAL A 255 -4.78 31.89 -0.08
CA VAL A 255 -3.84 31.83 1.04
C VAL A 255 -4.40 32.56 2.23
N TYR A 256 -4.78 31.82 3.26
CA TYR A 256 -5.30 32.35 4.52
C TYR A 256 -4.16 32.55 5.52
N ARG A 257 -4.13 33.72 6.17
CA ARG A 257 -3.10 34.15 7.15
C ARG A 257 -1.65 33.90 6.70
N GLY A 258 -1.40 33.98 5.40
CA GLY A 258 -0.07 33.86 4.81
C GLY A 258 0.60 32.48 4.89
N SER A 259 -0.08 31.45 5.39
CA SER A 259 0.51 30.12 5.59
C SER A 259 -0.42 28.92 5.41
N PHE A 260 -1.70 29.16 5.15
CA PHE A 260 -2.68 28.09 4.92
C PHE A 260 -3.25 28.24 3.53
N ALA A 261 -3.08 27.23 2.68
CA ALA A 261 -3.71 27.19 1.37
C ALA A 261 -5.05 26.47 1.46
N ILE A 262 -6.09 27.10 0.93
CA ILE A 262 -7.47 26.54 0.91
C ILE A 262 -7.94 26.58 -0.52
N SER A 263 -8.44 25.44 -1.02
CA SER A 263 -8.97 25.34 -2.36
C SER A 263 -10.24 24.46 -2.39
N VAL A 264 -10.96 24.54 -3.52
CA VAL A 264 -12.14 23.71 -3.78
C VAL A 264 -11.86 22.91 -5.06
N CYS A 265 -11.88 21.59 -4.94
CA CYS A 265 -11.69 20.71 -6.08
C CYS A 265 -12.96 20.67 -6.96
N PRO A 266 -12.86 20.95 -8.27
CA PRO A 266 -13.95 20.72 -9.19
C PRO A 266 -14.26 19.22 -9.25
N SER A 267 -15.53 18.84 -9.08
CA SER A 267 -15.97 17.44 -9.12
C SER A 267 -16.55 17.04 -10.49
N GLU A 268 -16.69 17.97 -11.40
CA GLU A 268 -17.31 17.74 -12.71
C GLU A 268 -16.34 16.98 -13.63
N ASN A 269 -16.81 15.88 -14.21
CA ASN A 269 -16.07 15.04 -15.17
C ASN A 269 -14.77 14.43 -14.62
N VAL A 270 -14.68 14.19 -13.30
CA VAL A 270 -13.56 13.53 -12.64
C VAL A 270 -14.04 12.23 -12.00
N GLU A 271 -13.41 11.12 -12.37
CA GLU A 271 -13.78 9.78 -11.85
C GLU A 271 -13.58 9.69 -10.33
N SER A 272 -12.49 10.27 -9.83
CA SER A 272 -12.13 10.23 -8.40
C SER A 272 -11.76 11.62 -7.85
N PRO A 273 -12.75 12.48 -7.53
CA PRO A 273 -12.50 13.84 -7.04
C PRO A 273 -11.65 13.89 -5.76
N THR A 274 -11.81 12.90 -4.89
CA THR A 274 -11.06 12.79 -3.63
C THR A 274 -9.55 12.61 -3.89
N ILE A 275 -9.18 11.79 -4.87
CA ILE A 275 -7.76 11.57 -5.22
C ILE A 275 -7.18 12.84 -5.83
N VAL A 276 -7.91 13.48 -6.74
CA VAL A 276 -7.47 14.74 -7.38
C VAL A 276 -7.32 15.85 -6.34
N GLY A 277 -8.25 15.96 -5.40
CA GLY A 277 -8.19 16.91 -4.30
C GLY A 277 -6.96 16.68 -3.40
N ALA A 278 -6.68 15.42 -3.03
CA ALA A 278 -5.48 15.08 -2.26
C ALA A 278 -4.18 15.43 -3.00
N GLN A 279 -4.14 15.21 -4.33
CA GLN A 279 -3.00 15.60 -5.16
C GLN A 279 -2.83 17.12 -5.24
N ALA A 280 -3.93 17.89 -5.39
CA ALA A 280 -3.90 19.34 -5.37
C ALA A 280 -3.41 19.89 -4.02
N ALA A 281 -3.90 19.33 -2.92
CA ALA A 281 -3.42 19.69 -1.59
C ALA A 281 -1.91 19.46 -1.42
N ASN A 282 -1.40 18.34 -1.92
CA ASN A 282 0.05 18.07 -1.90
C ASN A 282 0.86 19.05 -2.76
N GLU A 283 0.35 19.48 -3.91
CA GLU A 283 1.00 20.51 -4.74
C GLU A 283 1.07 21.86 -4.02
N LEU A 284 -0.01 22.25 -3.35
CA LEU A 284 -0.07 23.49 -2.58
C LEU A 284 0.94 23.52 -1.42
N LEU A 285 1.24 22.36 -0.82
CA LEU A 285 2.28 22.26 0.23
C LEU A 285 3.70 22.50 -0.27
N ASN A 286 3.95 22.43 -1.58
CA ASN A 286 5.26 22.74 -2.17
C ASN A 286 5.50 24.25 -2.37
N ILE A 287 4.52 25.09 -2.06
CA ILE A 287 4.65 26.56 -2.17
C ILE A 287 5.36 27.12 -0.94
N ILE A 288 6.34 27.96 -1.17
CA ILE A 288 7.11 28.61 -0.10
C ILE A 288 6.17 29.38 0.84
N GLY A 289 6.27 29.12 2.14
CA GLY A 289 5.45 29.78 3.17
C GLY A 289 4.18 29.04 3.53
N ILE A 290 3.71 28.09 2.73
CA ILE A 290 2.55 27.27 3.06
C ILE A 290 2.93 26.17 4.06
N LYS A 291 2.22 26.12 5.18
CA LYS A 291 2.43 25.16 6.27
C LYS A 291 1.37 24.06 6.30
N ALA A 292 0.19 24.33 5.75
CA ALA A 292 -0.89 23.36 5.60
C ALA A 292 -1.76 23.74 4.41
N SER A 293 -2.31 22.73 3.76
CA SER A 293 -3.27 22.86 2.65
C SER A 293 -4.56 22.13 2.98
N PHE A 294 -5.67 22.72 2.56
CA PHE A 294 -7.01 22.18 2.74
C PHE A 294 -7.70 22.16 1.39
N GLU A 295 -8.13 20.98 1.00
CA GLU A 295 -8.92 20.80 -0.21
C GLU A 295 -10.34 20.43 0.18
N ILE A 296 -11.31 21.24 -0.27
CA ILE A 296 -12.72 21.05 0.02
C ILE A 296 -13.38 20.39 -1.21
N GLY A 297 -13.78 19.13 -1.04
CA GLY A 297 -14.62 18.47 -2.04
C GLY A 297 -16.06 18.99 -1.94
N ARG A 298 -16.72 19.26 -3.10
CA ARG A 298 -18.17 19.46 -3.11
C ARG A 298 -18.83 18.12 -2.81
N ALA A 299 -19.48 18.00 -1.64
CA ALA A 299 -20.39 16.90 -1.39
C ALA A 299 -21.53 16.98 -2.40
N SER A 300 -21.67 15.98 -3.27
CA SER A 300 -22.91 15.81 -4.00
C SER A 300 -23.97 15.39 -2.99
N CYS A 301 -24.88 16.25 -2.64
CA CYS A 301 -26.13 15.84 -1.99
C CYS A 301 -26.86 14.90 -2.98
N ARG A 302 -26.86 13.61 -2.72
CA ARG A 302 -27.81 12.63 -3.23
C ARG A 302 -28.68 12.16 -2.10
#